data_3fc34da7f115b43205099ac17de63586
#
_entry.id   3fc34da7f115b43205099ac17de63586
#
_cell.length_a   1.000
_cell.length_b   1.000
_cell.length_c   1.000
_cell.angle_alpha   90.00
_cell.angle_beta   90.00
_cell.angle_gamma   90.00
#
_symmetry.space_group_name_H-M   'P 1'
#
loop_
_entity.id
_entity.type
_entity.pdbx_description
1 polymer ?
#
loop_
_entity_poly.entity_id
_entity_poly.type
_entity_poly.pdbx_seq_one_letter_code
_entity_poly.pdbx_strand_id
1 'polypeptide(L)'
;MKINDVIKKCIKIPGISIKQAEYSMELILNTKEGKGSMTFFSLFPGLSLAYIFINSPTWTAPDLRSDSSITKGPLLLNYCVTGRCEMILNNKNFVYIKDRELSLTECFAQKEYVYPKRIYEGLEFFIDIDTFTLENTWVQNEFSIDFRKISKMFCPHGSTYISTATHETEEILKKLWELYDFPASFAVIQMKIYTLALFSVLQNLEAIPKSQACTFFTESQVNIAKKVENIITSDLRLHHPAWKLAEYFSISETSLKNYFRGVYGQNISVYLREMRMNKAGELLASTRLSVAENAAQVGYLNQSKFASVFKKHFGVSPLEYRRTRHLDS
;
A
#
# COMPACT_ATOMS: atom_id res chain seq x y z
N MET A 1 12.23 -10.88 -17.01
CA MET A 1 13.26 -10.17 -16.16
C MET A 1 13.39 -10.93 -14.86
N LYS A 2 14.57 -11.39 -14.50
CA LYS A 2 14.77 -12.13 -13.23
C LYS A 2 14.63 -11.12 -12.07
N ILE A 3 13.88 -11.46 -11.04
CA ILE A 3 13.67 -10.61 -9.86
C ILE A 3 15.01 -10.16 -9.24
N ASN A 4 16.04 -11.01 -9.32
CA ASN A 4 17.40 -10.70 -8.89
C ASN A 4 18.00 -9.46 -9.59
N ASP A 5 17.60 -9.17 -10.82
CA ASP A 5 18.11 -8.01 -11.56
C ASP A 5 17.42 -6.72 -11.11
N VAL A 6 16.13 -6.80 -10.77
CA VAL A 6 15.39 -5.69 -10.13
C VAL A 6 16.03 -5.35 -8.80
N ILE A 7 16.28 -6.35 -7.99
CA ILE A 7 16.81 -6.20 -6.64
C ILE A 7 18.24 -5.64 -6.66
N LYS A 8 19.11 -6.07 -7.56
CA LYS A 8 20.44 -5.47 -7.74
C LYS A 8 20.39 -3.97 -8.05
N LYS A 9 19.34 -3.51 -8.73
CA LYS A 9 19.12 -2.08 -8.99
C LYS A 9 18.61 -1.34 -7.76
N CYS A 10 17.85 -2.00 -6.88
CA CYS A 10 17.38 -1.42 -5.61
C CYS A 10 18.52 -1.07 -4.65
N ILE A 11 19.63 -1.82 -4.65
CA ILE A 11 20.79 -1.57 -3.77
C ILE A 11 21.38 -0.18 -3.99
N LYS A 12 21.23 0.40 -5.17
CA LYS A 12 21.75 1.73 -5.50
C LYS A 12 20.89 2.87 -4.96
N ILE A 13 19.74 2.57 -4.35
CA ILE A 13 18.82 3.58 -3.82
C ILE A 13 19.21 3.87 -2.37
N PRO A 14 19.46 5.14 -2.01
CA PRO A 14 19.80 5.52 -0.64
C PRO A 14 18.74 5.08 0.35
N GLY A 15 19.15 4.49 1.48
CA GLY A 15 18.24 4.03 2.52
C GLY A 15 17.63 2.65 2.29
N ILE A 16 17.97 1.97 1.18
CA ILE A 16 17.58 0.58 0.94
C ILE A 16 18.76 -0.35 1.21
N SER A 17 18.53 -1.38 2.01
CA SER A 17 19.45 -2.50 2.24
C SER A 17 18.79 -3.83 1.87
N ILE A 18 19.61 -4.85 1.64
CA ILE A 18 19.13 -6.19 1.28
C ILE A 18 19.62 -7.18 2.32
N LYS A 19 18.71 -8.05 2.74
CA LYS A 19 19.01 -9.22 3.56
C LYS A 19 18.63 -10.47 2.80
N GLN A 20 19.58 -11.35 2.57
CA GLN A 20 19.38 -12.64 1.92
C GLN A 20 19.17 -13.73 2.98
N ALA A 21 18.17 -14.58 2.80
CA ALA A 21 17.96 -15.80 3.54
C ALA A 21 17.87 -16.99 2.58
N GLU A 22 17.80 -18.21 3.10
CA GLU A 22 17.77 -19.42 2.30
C GLU A 22 16.58 -19.47 1.32
N TYR A 23 15.39 -19.06 1.78
CA TYR A 23 14.13 -19.13 1.01
C TYR A 23 13.60 -17.78 0.59
N SER A 24 14.18 -16.69 1.06
CA SER A 24 13.65 -15.35 0.83
C SER A 24 14.76 -14.31 0.68
N MET A 25 14.36 -13.19 0.11
CA MET A 25 15.19 -11.99 0.04
C MET A 25 14.35 -10.79 0.49
N GLU A 26 14.87 -10.01 1.40
CA GLU A 26 14.20 -8.86 1.98
C GLU A 26 14.88 -7.56 1.56
N LEU A 27 14.11 -6.65 0.98
CA LEU A 27 14.48 -5.24 0.82
C LEU A 27 14.00 -4.49 2.05
N ILE A 28 14.89 -3.77 2.71
CA ILE A 28 14.59 -3.00 3.92
C ILE A 28 14.79 -1.53 3.60
N LEU A 29 13.73 -0.74 3.72
CA LEU A 29 13.76 0.71 3.68
C LEU A 29 13.95 1.24 5.10
N ASN A 30 14.95 2.10 5.29
CA ASN A 30 15.17 2.81 6.54
C ASN A 30 15.67 4.24 6.23
N THR A 31 14.77 5.19 6.28
CA THR A 31 15.03 6.60 6.00
C THR A 31 14.56 7.47 7.15
N LYS A 32 14.87 8.77 7.11
CA LYS A 32 14.33 9.75 8.08
C LYS A 32 12.81 9.89 7.98
N GLU A 33 12.24 9.61 6.82
CA GLU A 33 10.81 9.77 6.55
C GLU A 33 9.98 8.56 6.98
N GLY A 34 10.62 7.36 7.02
CA GLY A 34 9.92 6.14 7.42
C GLY A 34 10.73 4.87 7.20
N LYS A 35 10.06 3.76 7.50
CA LYS A 35 10.60 2.41 7.41
C LYS A 35 9.68 1.53 6.59
N GLY A 36 10.21 0.45 6.05
CA GLY A 36 9.41 -0.57 5.38
C GLY A 36 10.24 -1.77 5.01
N SER A 37 9.57 -2.84 4.64
CA SER A 37 10.22 -4.01 4.07
C SER A 37 9.37 -4.63 2.96
N MET A 38 10.06 -5.34 2.08
CA MET A 38 9.49 -6.11 1.00
C MET A 38 10.22 -7.45 0.93
N THR A 39 9.55 -8.51 1.38
CA THR A 39 10.14 -9.85 1.47
C THR A 39 9.68 -10.71 0.31
N PHE A 40 10.61 -11.08 -0.56
CA PHE A 40 10.37 -11.86 -1.77
C PHE A 40 10.63 -13.35 -1.54
N PHE A 41 9.70 -14.17 -2.01
CA PHE A 41 9.82 -15.62 -2.13
C PHE A 41 9.76 -16.01 -3.61
N SER A 42 10.79 -16.69 -4.10
CA SER A 42 10.77 -17.25 -5.45
C SER A 42 9.99 -18.57 -5.42
N LEU A 43 8.80 -18.58 -6.01
CA LEU A 43 7.92 -19.74 -5.98
C LEU A 43 8.20 -20.71 -7.14
N PHE A 44 8.28 -20.16 -8.35
CA PHE A 44 8.59 -20.89 -9.57
C PHE A 44 9.50 -20.03 -10.44
N PRO A 45 10.27 -20.59 -11.38
CA PRO A 45 10.94 -19.81 -12.40
C PRO A 45 9.95 -18.83 -13.05
N GLY A 46 10.27 -17.53 -13.02
CA GLY A 46 9.39 -16.49 -13.54
C GLY A 46 8.20 -16.08 -12.65
N LEU A 47 8.04 -16.66 -11.45
CA LEU A 47 6.95 -16.29 -10.53
C LEU A 47 7.47 -16.12 -9.10
N SER A 48 7.31 -14.92 -8.57
CA SER A 48 7.66 -14.58 -7.17
C SER A 48 6.50 -13.93 -6.46
N LEU A 49 6.42 -14.16 -5.15
CA LEU A 49 5.49 -13.50 -4.22
C LEU A 49 6.29 -12.60 -3.29
N ALA A 50 5.82 -11.38 -3.11
CA ALA A 50 6.36 -10.45 -2.12
C ALA A 50 5.33 -10.09 -1.06
N TYR A 51 5.78 -10.03 0.19
CA TYR A 51 5.06 -9.44 1.32
C TYR A 51 5.57 -8.03 1.54
N ILE A 52 4.67 -7.08 1.64
CA ILE A 52 4.97 -5.65 1.70
C ILE A 52 4.49 -5.10 3.02
N PHE A 53 5.39 -4.46 3.77
CA PHE A 53 5.12 -3.76 5.03
C PHE A 53 5.75 -2.37 4.96
N ILE A 54 4.94 -1.34 4.81
CA ILE A 54 5.40 0.05 4.69
C ILE A 54 4.83 0.89 5.82
N ASN A 55 5.70 1.65 6.47
CA ASN A 55 5.36 2.78 7.34
C ASN A 55 6.22 3.97 6.92
N SER A 56 5.93 4.48 5.73
CA SER A 56 6.61 5.60 5.10
C SER A 56 5.64 6.30 4.14
N PRO A 57 5.76 7.62 3.92
CA PRO A 57 4.95 8.30 2.92
C PRO A 57 5.25 7.82 1.49
N THR A 58 6.50 7.39 1.25
CA THR A 58 6.95 6.96 -0.07
C THR A 58 7.87 5.75 0.01
N TRP A 59 7.94 5.03 -1.11
CA TRP A 59 8.93 4.00 -1.41
C TRP A 59 9.52 4.25 -2.78
N THR A 60 10.82 4.48 -2.86
CA THR A 60 11.50 4.65 -4.14
C THR A 60 11.81 3.29 -4.76
N ALA A 61 11.37 3.08 -5.98
CA ALA A 61 11.68 1.89 -6.76
C ALA A 61 12.76 2.18 -7.83
N PRO A 62 13.52 1.16 -8.27
CA PRO A 62 14.50 1.35 -9.34
C PRO A 62 13.81 1.70 -10.65
N ASP A 63 14.41 2.60 -11.42
CA ASP A 63 13.93 2.90 -12.77
C ASP A 63 14.28 1.74 -13.73
N LEU A 64 13.32 0.87 -13.95
CA LEU A 64 13.46 -0.27 -14.85
C LEU A 64 13.25 0.10 -16.32
N ARG A 65 12.63 1.27 -16.59
CA ARG A 65 12.37 1.76 -17.97
C ARG A 65 13.65 2.24 -18.67
N SER A 66 14.69 2.55 -17.92
CA SER A 66 15.97 2.98 -18.48
C SER A 66 16.78 1.84 -19.10
N ASP A 67 16.33 0.59 -18.94
CA ASP A 67 17.00 -0.59 -19.48
C ASP A 67 16.38 -0.96 -20.83
N SER A 68 17.06 -0.60 -21.92
CA SER A 68 16.61 -0.88 -23.30
C SER A 68 16.49 -2.37 -23.63
N SER A 69 17.04 -3.25 -22.81
CA SER A 69 16.90 -4.71 -22.97
C SER A 69 15.54 -5.23 -22.49
N ILE A 70 14.79 -4.42 -21.72
CA ILE A 70 13.50 -4.80 -21.17
C ILE A 70 12.40 -4.17 -22.05
N THR A 71 11.87 -4.96 -22.97
CA THR A 71 10.84 -4.51 -23.91
C THR A 71 9.42 -4.59 -23.34
N LYS A 72 9.19 -5.46 -22.36
CA LYS A 72 7.88 -5.69 -21.72
C LYS A 72 8.02 -5.83 -20.21
N GLY A 73 7.17 -5.16 -19.46
CA GLY A 73 7.09 -5.31 -18.00
C GLY A 73 6.52 -6.67 -17.57
N PRO A 74 6.75 -7.09 -16.33
CA PRO A 74 6.09 -8.27 -15.78
C PRO A 74 4.59 -8.00 -15.63
N LEU A 75 3.80 -9.07 -15.60
CA LEU A 75 2.44 -8.99 -15.07
C LEU A 75 2.54 -8.91 -13.54
N LEU A 76 1.97 -7.84 -12.99
CA LEU A 76 1.92 -7.62 -11.54
C LEU A 76 0.49 -7.83 -11.07
N LEU A 77 0.32 -8.66 -10.03
CA LEU A 77 -0.90 -8.72 -9.24
C LEU A 77 -0.58 -8.19 -7.85
N ASN A 78 -1.22 -7.10 -7.47
CA ASN A 78 -1.11 -6.52 -6.14
C ASN A 78 -2.43 -6.68 -5.38
N TYR A 79 -2.36 -7.06 -4.10
CA TYR A 79 -3.49 -7.12 -3.19
C TYR A 79 -3.20 -6.30 -1.94
N CYS A 80 -4.03 -5.30 -1.68
CA CYS A 80 -3.93 -4.46 -0.49
C CYS A 80 -4.63 -5.14 0.70
N VAL A 81 -3.87 -5.52 1.71
CA VAL A 81 -4.40 -6.06 2.98
C VAL A 81 -4.87 -4.90 3.85
N THR A 82 -4.04 -3.88 4.01
CA THR A 82 -4.42 -2.65 4.71
C THR A 82 -3.65 -1.45 4.17
N GLY A 83 -4.26 -0.28 4.22
CA GLY A 83 -3.64 0.97 3.84
C GLY A 83 -4.11 1.52 2.52
N ARG A 84 -3.24 2.26 1.84
CA ARG A 84 -3.55 2.89 0.56
C ARG A 84 -2.30 3.18 -0.24
N CYS A 85 -2.31 2.78 -1.52
CA CYS A 85 -1.21 3.01 -2.45
C CYS A 85 -1.69 3.81 -3.66
N GLU A 86 -0.92 4.85 -4.02
CA GLU A 86 -1.13 5.63 -5.23
C GLU A 86 -0.56 4.90 -6.43
N MET A 87 -1.35 4.75 -7.49
CA MET A 87 -0.92 4.25 -8.79
C MET A 87 -1.12 5.30 -9.87
N ILE A 88 -0.12 5.47 -10.72
CA ILE A 88 -0.18 6.35 -11.89
C ILE A 88 -0.47 5.49 -13.11
N LEU A 89 -1.56 5.77 -13.80
CA LEU A 89 -1.96 5.08 -15.01
C LEU A 89 -1.26 5.65 -16.25
N ASN A 90 -1.28 4.90 -17.35
CA ASN A 90 -0.64 5.28 -18.62
C ASN A 90 -1.11 6.65 -19.17
N ASN A 91 -2.34 7.06 -18.86
CA ASN A 91 -2.92 8.37 -19.23
C ASN A 91 -2.61 9.49 -18.24
N LYS A 92 -1.64 9.30 -17.33
CA LYS A 92 -1.27 10.22 -16.25
C LYS A 92 -2.38 10.50 -15.23
N ASN A 93 -3.43 9.72 -15.19
CA ASN A 93 -4.42 9.76 -14.13
C ASN A 93 -3.93 8.95 -12.93
N PHE A 94 -4.39 9.35 -11.76
CA PHE A 94 -4.07 8.71 -10.49
C PHE A 94 -5.26 7.86 -10.02
N VAL A 95 -4.94 6.71 -9.48
CA VAL A 95 -5.89 5.83 -8.81
C VAL A 95 -5.29 5.36 -7.50
N TYR A 96 -6.13 5.04 -6.54
CA TYR A 96 -5.69 4.60 -5.22
C TYR A 96 -6.24 3.23 -4.92
N ILE A 97 -5.36 2.25 -4.74
CA ILE A 97 -5.72 0.93 -4.24
C ILE A 97 -5.90 1.03 -2.73
N LYS A 98 -6.94 0.41 -2.21
CA LYS A 98 -7.31 0.40 -0.79
C LYS A 98 -7.54 -1.02 -0.29
N ASP A 99 -7.85 -1.13 1.01
CA ASP A 99 -8.09 -2.39 1.71
C ASP A 99 -9.01 -3.32 0.89
N ARG A 100 -8.61 -4.59 0.75
CA ARG A 100 -9.32 -5.67 0.06
C ARG A 100 -9.45 -5.48 -1.46
N GLU A 101 -8.77 -4.52 -2.04
CA GLU A 101 -8.69 -4.37 -3.50
C GLU A 101 -7.46 -5.10 -4.05
N LEU A 102 -7.67 -5.68 -5.22
CA LEU A 102 -6.59 -6.22 -6.04
C LEU A 102 -6.47 -5.44 -7.33
N SER A 103 -5.24 -5.36 -7.84
CA SER A 103 -4.98 -4.84 -9.17
C SER A 103 -4.13 -5.81 -9.98
N LEU A 104 -4.40 -5.86 -11.29
CA LEU A 104 -3.53 -6.49 -12.27
C LEU A 104 -3.09 -5.44 -13.29
N THR A 105 -1.81 -5.46 -13.62
CA THR A 105 -1.24 -4.54 -14.62
C THR A 105 -0.03 -5.15 -15.29
N GLU A 106 0.10 -4.92 -16.59
CA GLU A 106 1.34 -5.12 -17.34
C GLU A 106 2.11 -3.81 -17.36
N CYS A 107 2.79 -3.48 -16.29
CA CYS A 107 3.49 -2.20 -16.19
C CYS A 107 4.87 -2.38 -15.55
N PHE A 108 5.80 -1.55 -15.98
CA PHE A 108 7.02 -1.37 -15.20
C PHE A 108 6.69 -0.69 -13.88
N ALA A 109 7.42 -1.09 -12.83
CA ALA A 109 7.33 -0.43 -11.53
C ALA A 109 7.46 1.09 -11.69
N GLN A 110 6.66 1.83 -10.95
CA GLN A 110 6.78 3.28 -10.86
C GLN A 110 8.11 3.63 -10.19
N LYS A 111 8.67 4.80 -10.52
CA LYS A 111 9.91 5.28 -9.85
C LYS A 111 9.71 5.51 -8.36
N GLU A 112 8.50 5.89 -7.97
CA GLU A 112 8.13 6.17 -6.60
C GLU A 112 6.70 5.71 -6.35
N TYR A 113 6.51 4.97 -5.27
CA TYR A 113 5.20 4.62 -4.74
C TYR A 113 4.86 5.57 -3.60
N VAL A 114 3.65 6.09 -3.59
CA VAL A 114 3.16 7.03 -2.57
C VAL A 114 2.10 6.35 -1.73
N TYR A 115 2.23 6.46 -0.42
CA TYR A 115 1.32 5.90 0.57
C TYR A 115 0.70 7.03 1.39
N PRO A 116 -0.48 7.55 1.00
CA PRO A 116 -1.08 8.73 1.61
C PRO A 116 -1.33 8.61 3.12
N LYS A 117 -1.50 7.40 3.61
CA LYS A 117 -1.66 7.11 5.05
C LYS A 117 -0.37 6.65 5.72
N ARG A 118 0.76 6.66 5.02
CA ARG A 118 2.07 6.14 5.46
C ARG A 118 2.09 4.63 5.70
N ILE A 119 0.97 3.99 5.99
CA ILE A 119 0.86 2.55 6.24
C ILE A 119 0.34 1.88 4.99
N TYR A 120 1.03 0.83 4.56
CA TYR A 120 0.59 -0.08 3.52
C TYR A 120 1.11 -1.49 3.80
N GLU A 121 0.21 -2.45 3.77
CA GLU A 121 0.51 -3.87 3.87
C GLU A 121 -0.18 -4.60 2.75
N GLY A 122 0.54 -5.53 2.11
CA GLY A 122 -0.03 -6.21 0.95
C GLY A 122 0.81 -7.36 0.42
N LEU A 123 0.24 -8.05 -0.56
CA LEU A 123 0.88 -9.08 -1.35
C LEU A 123 1.09 -8.57 -2.77
N GLU A 124 2.24 -8.86 -3.35
CA GLU A 124 2.50 -8.58 -4.75
C GLU A 124 3.12 -9.78 -5.45
N PHE A 125 2.52 -10.19 -6.57
CA PHE A 125 3.03 -11.25 -7.42
C PHE A 125 3.71 -10.63 -8.63
N PHE A 126 4.93 -11.06 -8.87
CA PHE A 126 5.74 -10.68 -10.02
C PHE A 126 5.81 -11.85 -10.98
N ILE A 127 5.25 -11.70 -12.18
CA ILE A 127 5.12 -12.79 -13.17
C ILE A 127 5.83 -12.37 -14.44
N ASP A 128 7.01 -12.96 -14.67
CA ASP A 128 7.67 -12.96 -15.97
C ASP A 128 7.02 -14.06 -16.82
N ILE A 129 6.03 -13.66 -17.62
CA ILE A 129 5.18 -14.60 -18.37
C ILE A 129 6.01 -15.48 -19.30
N ASP A 130 7.03 -14.92 -19.96
CA ASP A 130 7.83 -15.67 -20.93
C ASP A 130 8.72 -16.70 -20.22
N THR A 131 9.42 -16.31 -19.15
CA THR A 131 10.20 -17.25 -18.32
C THR A 131 9.31 -18.32 -17.71
N PHE A 132 8.15 -17.95 -17.14
CA PHE A 132 7.24 -18.90 -16.54
C PHE A 132 6.74 -19.93 -17.57
N THR A 133 6.30 -19.46 -18.73
CA THR A 133 5.78 -20.30 -19.82
C THR A 133 6.85 -21.29 -20.31
N LEU A 134 8.10 -20.84 -20.43
CA LEU A 134 9.19 -21.66 -20.93
C LEU A 134 9.66 -22.73 -19.93
N GLU A 135 9.80 -22.33 -18.64
CA GLU A 135 10.44 -23.19 -17.64
C GLU A 135 9.45 -24.03 -16.81
N ASN A 136 8.12 -23.74 -16.88
CA ASN A 136 7.08 -24.44 -16.11
C ASN A 136 5.96 -25.03 -17.00
N THR A 137 6.32 -25.65 -18.10
CA THR A 137 5.35 -26.28 -19.02
C THR A 137 4.47 -27.32 -18.34
N TRP A 138 5.00 -28.02 -17.32
CA TRP A 138 4.26 -28.99 -16.53
C TRP A 138 3.11 -28.33 -15.73
N VAL A 139 3.29 -27.12 -15.20
CA VAL A 139 2.21 -26.37 -14.50
C VAL A 139 1.07 -26.05 -15.47
N GLN A 140 1.41 -25.66 -16.70
CA GLN A 140 0.38 -25.39 -17.73
C GLN A 140 -0.38 -26.66 -18.08
N ASN A 141 0.32 -27.78 -18.24
CA ASN A 141 -0.28 -29.05 -18.63
C ASN A 141 -1.17 -29.65 -17.52
N GLU A 142 -0.70 -29.62 -16.27
CA GLU A 142 -1.41 -30.26 -15.15
C GLU A 142 -2.48 -29.34 -14.54
N PHE A 143 -2.25 -28.03 -14.47
CA PHE A 143 -3.15 -27.08 -13.82
C PHE A 143 -3.86 -26.14 -14.79
N SER A 144 -3.54 -26.21 -16.08
CA SER A 144 -4.12 -25.36 -17.14
C SER A 144 -3.98 -23.86 -16.90
N ILE A 145 -2.95 -23.41 -16.14
CA ILE A 145 -2.72 -22.00 -15.84
C ILE A 145 -1.97 -21.33 -16.99
N ASP A 146 -2.60 -20.34 -17.62
CA ASP A 146 -2.04 -19.55 -18.71
C ASP A 146 -2.02 -18.04 -18.35
N PHE A 147 -0.86 -17.53 -17.96
CA PHE A 147 -0.70 -16.12 -17.63
C PHE A 147 -0.89 -15.18 -18.83
N ARG A 148 -0.71 -15.65 -20.07
CA ARG A 148 -1.03 -14.84 -21.27
C ARG A 148 -2.54 -14.66 -21.42
N LYS A 149 -3.32 -15.71 -21.10
CA LYS A 149 -4.78 -15.63 -21.06
C LYS A 149 -5.23 -14.68 -19.95
N ILE A 150 -4.70 -14.83 -18.74
CA ILE A 150 -5.00 -13.95 -17.58
C ILE A 150 -4.68 -12.50 -17.93
N SER A 151 -3.50 -12.22 -18.46
CA SER A 151 -3.13 -10.87 -18.86
C SER A 151 -4.11 -10.27 -19.88
N LYS A 152 -4.47 -11.02 -20.94
CA LYS A 152 -5.44 -10.55 -21.94
C LYS A 152 -6.82 -10.30 -21.36
N MET A 153 -7.25 -11.11 -20.39
CA MET A 153 -8.55 -10.98 -19.74
C MET A 153 -8.63 -9.72 -18.86
N PHE A 154 -7.61 -9.49 -18.03
CA PHE A 154 -7.63 -8.42 -17.04
C PHE A 154 -6.98 -7.12 -17.51
N CYS A 155 -5.99 -7.21 -18.40
CA CYS A 155 -5.22 -6.08 -18.90
C CYS A 155 -5.34 -5.89 -20.42
N PRO A 156 -6.55 -5.87 -21.01
CA PRO A 156 -6.69 -5.70 -22.45
C PRO A 156 -6.02 -4.38 -22.88
N HIS A 157 -5.23 -4.46 -23.95
CA HIS A 157 -4.48 -3.31 -24.49
C HIS A 157 -3.54 -2.61 -23.48
N GLY A 158 -3.01 -3.36 -22.49
CA GLY A 158 -2.14 -2.82 -21.45
C GLY A 158 -2.86 -1.96 -20.41
N SER A 159 -4.18 -2.11 -20.29
CA SER A 159 -4.96 -1.44 -19.24
C SER A 159 -4.61 -2.00 -17.87
N THR A 160 -4.92 -1.22 -16.83
CA THR A 160 -4.85 -1.69 -15.45
C THR A 160 -6.23 -2.08 -14.97
N TYR A 161 -6.36 -3.28 -14.44
CA TYR A 161 -7.56 -3.77 -13.79
C TYR A 161 -7.48 -3.50 -12.27
N ILE A 162 -8.55 -3.02 -11.67
CA ILE A 162 -8.68 -2.82 -10.22
C ILE A 162 -10.09 -3.20 -9.80
N SER A 163 -10.20 -4.04 -8.78
CA SER A 163 -11.49 -4.43 -8.20
C SER A 163 -11.32 -4.87 -6.75
N THR A 164 -12.41 -4.88 -5.99
CA THR A 164 -12.46 -5.61 -4.72
C THR A 164 -12.29 -7.11 -5.02
N ALA A 165 -11.49 -7.80 -4.22
CA ALA A 165 -11.33 -9.24 -4.33
C ALA A 165 -12.69 -9.94 -4.15
N THR A 166 -12.97 -10.95 -4.96
CA THR A 166 -14.15 -11.83 -4.75
C THR A 166 -13.96 -12.63 -3.46
N HIS A 167 -15.04 -13.17 -2.92
CA HIS A 167 -14.95 -13.98 -1.70
C HIS A 167 -13.91 -15.12 -1.83
N GLU A 168 -13.94 -15.83 -2.94
CA GLU A 168 -13.01 -16.94 -3.21
C GLU A 168 -11.54 -16.49 -3.29
N THR A 169 -11.28 -15.40 -4.03
CA THR A 169 -9.92 -14.85 -4.14
C THR A 169 -9.43 -14.30 -2.81
N GLU A 170 -10.30 -13.66 -2.04
CA GLU A 170 -9.97 -13.11 -0.73
C GLU A 170 -9.59 -14.19 0.29
N GLU A 171 -10.33 -15.30 0.33
CA GLU A 171 -10.00 -16.43 1.22
C GLU A 171 -8.62 -17.03 0.92
N ILE A 172 -8.26 -17.15 -0.36
CA ILE A 172 -6.92 -17.64 -0.75
C ILE A 172 -5.84 -16.61 -0.37
N LEU A 173 -6.10 -15.32 -0.64
CA LEU A 173 -5.14 -14.24 -0.33
C LEU A 173 -4.92 -14.09 1.18
N LYS A 174 -5.95 -14.27 2.02
CA LYS A 174 -5.80 -14.32 3.47
C LYS A 174 -4.90 -15.46 3.93
N LYS A 175 -5.13 -16.67 3.38
CA LYS A 175 -4.26 -17.82 3.69
C LYS A 175 -2.81 -17.56 3.29
N LEU A 176 -2.58 -16.97 2.11
CA LEU A 176 -1.24 -16.55 1.69
C LEU A 176 -0.64 -15.54 2.66
N TRP A 177 -1.43 -14.55 3.11
CA TRP A 177 -0.97 -13.54 4.06
C TRP A 177 -0.52 -14.15 5.40
N GLU A 178 -1.30 -15.07 5.95
CA GLU A 178 -1.02 -15.76 7.21
C GLU A 178 0.27 -16.60 7.16
N LEU A 179 0.68 -17.06 5.97
CA LEU A 179 1.91 -17.87 5.82
C LEU A 179 3.21 -17.11 6.13
N TYR A 180 3.19 -15.78 6.17
CA TYR A 180 4.37 -14.99 6.52
C TYR A 180 4.91 -15.31 7.92
N ASP A 181 4.03 -15.66 8.86
CA ASP A 181 4.37 -15.94 10.26
C ASP A 181 4.86 -17.39 10.49
N PHE A 182 4.85 -18.23 9.45
CA PHE A 182 5.31 -19.62 9.56
C PHE A 182 6.78 -19.79 9.15
N PRO A 183 7.46 -20.86 9.61
CA PRO A 183 8.80 -21.18 9.14
C PRO A 183 8.88 -21.25 7.62
N ALA A 184 9.86 -20.57 7.02
CA ALA A 184 9.94 -20.37 5.57
C ALA A 184 9.99 -21.69 4.78
N SER A 185 10.65 -22.74 5.31
CA SER A 185 10.71 -24.07 4.69
C SER A 185 9.32 -24.71 4.50
N PHE A 186 8.42 -24.53 5.46
CA PHE A 186 7.02 -24.97 5.34
C PHE A 186 6.21 -24.00 4.49
N ALA A 187 6.34 -22.71 4.77
CA ALA A 187 5.52 -21.64 4.15
C ALA A 187 5.66 -21.63 2.62
N VAL A 188 6.87 -21.77 2.08
CA VAL A 188 7.12 -21.73 0.63
C VAL A 188 6.35 -22.81 -0.13
N ILE A 189 6.22 -24.01 0.43
CA ILE A 189 5.44 -25.09 -0.19
C ILE A 189 3.96 -24.70 -0.25
N GLN A 190 3.41 -24.19 0.86
CA GLN A 190 2.03 -23.75 0.93
C GLN A 190 1.76 -22.53 0.03
N MET A 191 2.71 -21.58 -0.01
CA MET A 191 2.64 -20.43 -0.92
C MET A 191 2.53 -20.86 -2.38
N LYS A 192 3.28 -21.89 -2.82
CA LYS A 192 3.17 -22.45 -4.17
C LYS A 192 1.77 -22.97 -4.44
N ILE A 193 1.21 -23.79 -3.54
CA ILE A 193 -0.12 -24.40 -3.67
C ILE A 193 -1.20 -23.31 -3.76
N TYR A 194 -1.24 -22.39 -2.80
CA TYR A 194 -2.24 -21.32 -2.79
C TYR A 194 -2.08 -20.34 -3.96
N THR A 195 -0.86 -20.11 -4.44
CA THR A 195 -0.64 -19.28 -5.63
C THR A 195 -1.22 -19.93 -6.89
N LEU A 196 -1.02 -21.24 -7.08
CA LEU A 196 -1.66 -21.96 -8.19
C LEU A 196 -3.18 -21.94 -8.06
N ALA A 197 -3.73 -22.16 -6.87
CA ALA A 197 -5.16 -22.06 -6.60
C ALA A 197 -5.70 -20.66 -6.95
N LEU A 198 -5.03 -19.57 -6.52
CA LEU A 198 -5.41 -18.20 -6.83
C LEU A 198 -5.52 -17.97 -8.35
N PHE A 199 -4.48 -18.32 -9.10
CA PHE A 199 -4.48 -18.08 -10.54
C PHE A 199 -5.43 -19.00 -11.30
N SER A 200 -5.69 -20.22 -10.80
CA SER A 200 -6.74 -21.08 -11.31
C SER A 200 -8.12 -20.44 -11.15
N VAL A 201 -8.42 -19.88 -9.97
CA VAL A 201 -9.68 -19.15 -9.73
C VAL A 201 -9.79 -17.93 -10.66
N LEU A 202 -8.76 -17.09 -10.71
CA LEU A 202 -8.75 -15.87 -11.54
C LEU A 202 -8.98 -16.17 -13.02
N GLN A 203 -8.34 -17.23 -13.55
CA GLN A 203 -8.46 -17.62 -14.95
C GLN A 203 -9.85 -18.14 -15.32
N ASN A 204 -10.57 -18.74 -14.38
CA ASN A 204 -11.86 -19.39 -14.60
C ASN A 204 -13.05 -18.56 -14.11
N LEU A 205 -12.86 -17.27 -13.79
CA LEU A 205 -13.97 -16.37 -13.50
C LEU A 205 -14.91 -16.32 -14.71
N GLU A 206 -16.19 -16.69 -14.52
CA GLU A 206 -17.21 -16.65 -15.58
C GLU A 206 -17.48 -15.22 -16.07
N ALA A 207 -17.40 -14.25 -15.17
CA ALA A 207 -17.45 -12.84 -15.50
C ALA A 207 -16.38 -12.11 -14.70
N ILE A 208 -15.49 -11.40 -15.40
CA ILE A 208 -14.56 -10.49 -14.75
C ILE A 208 -15.42 -9.42 -14.05
N PRO A 209 -15.35 -9.31 -12.71
CA PRO A 209 -16.04 -8.23 -12.02
C PRO A 209 -15.68 -6.93 -12.75
N LYS A 210 -16.68 -6.16 -13.17
CA LYS A 210 -16.41 -4.88 -13.85
C LYS A 210 -15.40 -4.17 -12.97
N SER A 211 -14.23 -3.81 -13.53
CA SER A 211 -13.30 -2.90 -12.87
C SER A 211 -14.17 -1.83 -12.25
N GLN A 212 -14.22 -1.77 -10.90
CA GLN A 212 -15.05 -0.76 -10.26
C GLN A 212 -14.69 0.52 -10.95
N ALA A 213 -15.67 1.35 -11.32
CA ALA A 213 -15.41 2.64 -11.92
C ALA A 213 -14.46 3.38 -10.98
N CYS A 214 -13.15 3.10 -11.15
CA CYS A 214 -12.13 3.68 -10.31
C CYS A 214 -12.27 5.17 -10.48
N THR A 215 -12.50 5.88 -9.40
CA THR A 215 -12.50 7.34 -9.44
C THR A 215 -11.08 7.75 -9.80
N PHE A 216 -10.89 8.10 -11.06
CA PHE A 216 -9.63 8.65 -11.54
C PHE A 216 -9.50 10.08 -11.09
N PHE A 217 -8.31 10.44 -10.66
CA PHE A 217 -7.98 11.82 -10.29
C PHE A 217 -6.94 12.36 -11.24
N THR A 218 -7.12 13.60 -11.67
CA THR A 218 -6.07 14.32 -12.40
C THR A 218 -4.96 14.75 -11.45
N GLU A 219 -3.79 15.04 -11.98
CA GLU A 219 -2.67 15.56 -11.19
C GLU A 219 -3.06 16.83 -10.40
N SER A 220 -3.83 17.73 -10.99
CA SER A 220 -4.33 18.94 -10.32
C SER A 220 -5.19 18.59 -9.10
N GLN A 221 -6.11 17.63 -9.22
CA GLN A 221 -6.98 17.21 -8.12
C GLN A 221 -6.18 16.57 -6.98
N VAL A 222 -5.21 15.73 -7.30
CA VAL A 222 -4.30 15.11 -6.33
C VAL A 222 -3.45 16.19 -5.64
N ASN A 223 -2.91 17.14 -6.40
CA ASN A 223 -2.11 18.23 -5.84
C ASN A 223 -2.91 19.13 -4.90
N ILE A 224 -4.19 19.40 -5.20
CA ILE A 224 -5.08 20.12 -4.28
C ILE A 224 -5.24 19.33 -2.98
N ALA A 225 -5.53 18.03 -3.03
CA ALA A 225 -5.68 17.20 -1.84
C ALA A 225 -4.40 17.16 -0.99
N LYS A 226 -3.22 17.00 -1.62
CA LYS A 226 -1.91 17.03 -0.93
C LYS A 226 -1.61 18.39 -0.31
N LYS A 227 -1.93 19.51 -0.98
CA LYS A 227 -1.79 20.86 -0.40
C LYS A 227 -2.73 21.08 0.78
N VAL A 228 -3.97 20.60 0.71
CA VAL A 228 -4.92 20.65 1.83
C VAL A 228 -4.37 19.89 3.03
N GLU A 229 -3.83 18.69 2.82
CA GLU A 229 -3.21 17.90 3.88
C GLU A 229 -2.07 18.66 4.54
N ASN A 230 -1.16 19.22 3.77
CA ASN A 230 -0.07 20.04 4.29
C ASN A 230 -0.56 21.26 5.12
N ILE A 231 -1.63 21.93 4.68
CA ILE A 231 -2.21 23.07 5.41
C ILE A 231 -2.77 22.61 6.76
N ILE A 232 -3.57 21.54 6.79
CA ILE A 232 -4.24 21.10 8.03
C ILE A 232 -3.30 20.42 9.02
N THR A 233 -2.15 19.91 8.56
CA THR A 233 -1.15 19.25 9.41
C THR A 233 -0.01 20.16 9.84
N SER A 234 0.18 21.32 9.19
CA SER A 234 1.21 22.30 9.55
C SER A 234 1.07 22.86 10.97
N ASP A 235 -0.16 23.05 11.43
CA ASP A 235 -0.49 23.36 12.83
C ASP A 235 -1.77 22.64 13.25
N LEU A 236 -1.62 21.54 13.96
CA LEU A 236 -2.73 20.72 14.42
C LEU A 236 -3.68 21.43 15.41
N ARG A 237 -3.27 22.57 15.99
CA ARG A 237 -4.12 23.35 16.91
C ARG A 237 -5.21 24.10 16.17
N LEU A 238 -4.95 24.47 14.92
CA LEU A 238 -5.85 25.29 14.14
C LEU A 238 -7.07 24.51 13.62
N HIS A 239 -8.19 25.21 13.54
CA HIS A 239 -9.39 24.70 12.89
C HIS A 239 -9.45 25.20 11.46
N HIS A 240 -9.56 24.28 10.51
CA HIS A 240 -9.63 24.56 9.08
C HIS A 240 -11.01 24.17 8.54
N PRO A 241 -12.00 25.10 8.47
CA PRO A 241 -13.29 24.83 7.87
C PRO A 241 -13.13 24.45 6.39
N ALA A 242 -13.83 23.41 5.94
CA ALA A 242 -13.70 22.91 4.57
C ALA A 242 -14.07 23.98 3.52
N TRP A 243 -15.02 24.86 3.82
CA TRP A 243 -15.42 25.95 2.92
C TRP A 243 -14.28 26.97 2.70
N LYS A 244 -13.52 27.34 3.75
CA LYS A 244 -12.35 28.23 3.60
C LYS A 244 -11.24 27.62 2.76
N LEU A 245 -10.99 26.32 2.95
CA LEU A 245 -10.03 25.59 2.12
C LEU A 245 -10.50 25.51 0.66
N ALA A 246 -11.78 25.26 0.42
CA ALA A 246 -12.35 25.21 -0.92
C ALA A 246 -12.25 26.59 -1.63
N GLU A 247 -12.57 27.66 -0.93
CA GLU A 247 -12.43 29.04 -1.40
C GLU A 247 -10.97 29.36 -1.79
N TYR A 248 -10.01 28.99 -0.94
CA TYR A 248 -8.57 29.18 -1.22
C TYR A 248 -8.11 28.52 -2.54
N PHE A 249 -8.69 27.34 -2.89
CA PHE A 249 -8.38 26.65 -4.15
C PHE A 249 -9.35 26.97 -5.29
N SER A 250 -10.30 27.91 -5.09
CA SER A 250 -11.33 28.29 -6.08
C SER A 250 -12.13 27.10 -6.61
N ILE A 251 -12.52 26.19 -5.73
CA ILE A 251 -13.33 25.00 -6.03
C ILE A 251 -14.53 24.90 -5.07
N SER A 252 -15.50 24.06 -5.41
CA SER A 252 -16.62 23.77 -4.50
C SER A 252 -16.16 22.94 -3.29
N GLU A 253 -16.81 23.11 -2.14
CA GLU A 253 -16.56 22.29 -0.94
C GLU A 253 -16.78 20.80 -1.21
N THR A 254 -17.75 20.46 -2.05
CA THR A 254 -18.02 19.09 -2.47
C THR A 254 -16.84 18.51 -3.26
N SER A 255 -16.29 19.27 -4.21
CA SER A 255 -15.10 18.86 -4.98
C SER A 255 -13.91 18.66 -4.06
N LEU A 256 -13.64 19.57 -3.14
CA LEU A 256 -12.56 19.45 -2.17
C LEU A 256 -12.68 18.18 -1.33
N LYS A 257 -13.88 17.92 -0.77
CA LYS A 257 -14.15 16.71 0.02
C LYS A 257 -13.94 15.43 -0.80
N ASN A 258 -14.36 15.43 -2.07
CA ASN A 258 -14.21 14.30 -2.97
C ASN A 258 -12.73 14.05 -3.31
N TYR A 259 -11.95 15.09 -3.62
CA TYR A 259 -10.53 14.96 -3.91
C TYR A 259 -9.77 14.45 -2.69
N PHE A 260 -10.00 15.06 -1.53
CA PHE A 260 -9.34 14.65 -0.29
C PHE A 260 -9.70 13.21 0.10
N ARG A 261 -10.99 12.85 0.04
CA ARG A 261 -11.44 11.48 0.32
C ARG A 261 -10.90 10.49 -0.72
N GLY A 262 -10.76 10.91 -1.97
CA GLY A 262 -10.17 10.09 -3.03
C GLY A 262 -8.72 9.74 -2.74
N VAL A 263 -7.91 10.71 -2.34
CA VAL A 263 -6.49 10.53 -2.03
C VAL A 263 -6.29 9.83 -0.70
N TYR A 264 -6.89 10.31 0.38
CA TYR A 264 -6.63 9.86 1.76
C TYR A 264 -7.62 8.80 2.27
N GLY A 265 -8.68 8.48 1.50
CA GLY A 265 -9.67 7.46 1.85
C GLY A 265 -10.66 7.87 2.92
N GLN A 266 -10.59 9.10 3.46
CA GLN A 266 -11.41 9.58 4.55
C GLN A 266 -11.66 11.09 4.46
N ASN A 267 -12.63 11.57 5.24
CA ASN A 267 -12.95 12.99 5.28
C ASN A 267 -11.85 13.78 6.01
N ILE A 268 -11.66 15.06 5.64
CA ILE A 268 -10.67 15.99 6.22
C ILE A 268 -10.73 16.00 7.75
N SER A 269 -11.93 16.05 8.34
CA SER A 269 -12.10 16.10 9.79
C SER A 269 -11.69 14.81 10.51
N VAL A 270 -11.90 13.66 9.87
CA VAL A 270 -11.48 12.36 10.40
C VAL A 270 -9.96 12.25 10.33
N TYR A 271 -9.37 12.60 9.20
CA TYR A 271 -7.93 12.62 8.99
C TYR A 271 -7.21 13.52 10.01
N LEU A 272 -7.67 14.77 10.16
CA LEU A 272 -7.09 15.70 11.12
C LEU A 272 -7.18 15.18 12.57
N ARG A 273 -8.29 14.54 12.92
CA ARG A 273 -8.46 13.93 14.24
C ARG A 273 -7.46 12.79 14.47
N GLU A 274 -7.23 11.93 13.49
CA GLU A 274 -6.21 10.88 13.56
C GLU A 274 -4.80 11.47 13.73
N MET A 275 -4.44 12.47 12.95
CA MET A 275 -3.15 13.16 13.07
C MET A 275 -2.95 13.78 14.45
N ARG A 276 -3.99 14.40 15.01
CA ARG A 276 -3.98 14.93 16.38
C ARG A 276 -3.75 13.86 17.42
N MET A 277 -4.41 12.70 17.29
CA MET A 277 -4.25 11.59 18.24
C MET A 277 -2.87 10.96 18.14
N ASN A 278 -2.36 10.74 16.94
CA ASN A 278 -1.01 10.22 16.74
C ASN A 278 0.04 11.15 17.36
N LYS A 279 -0.07 12.46 17.10
CA LYS A 279 0.82 13.46 17.70
C LYS A 279 0.72 13.50 19.23
N ALA A 280 -0.49 13.37 19.76
CA ALA A 280 -0.70 13.29 21.22
C ALA A 280 -0.03 12.04 21.81
N GLY A 281 -0.10 10.88 21.14
CA GLY A 281 0.59 9.67 21.53
C GLY A 281 2.12 9.85 21.59
N GLU A 282 2.70 10.48 20.54
CA GLU A 282 4.12 10.83 20.53
C GLU A 282 4.51 11.73 21.71
N LEU A 283 3.75 12.82 21.94
CA LEU A 283 4.01 13.74 23.03
C LEU A 283 3.89 13.09 24.40
N LEU A 284 2.87 12.24 24.60
CA LEU A 284 2.68 11.51 25.86
C LEU A 284 3.82 10.52 26.14
N ALA A 285 4.39 9.90 25.12
CA ALA A 285 5.51 8.97 25.23
C ALA A 285 6.86 9.66 25.42
N SER A 286 7.06 10.85 24.82
CA SER A 286 8.37 11.50 24.75
C SER A 286 8.54 12.72 25.67
N THR A 287 7.46 13.21 26.30
CA THR A 287 7.49 14.44 27.12
C THR A 287 6.88 14.25 28.50
N ARG A 288 7.21 15.18 29.43
CA ARG A 288 6.62 15.26 30.76
C ARG A 288 5.41 16.22 30.85
N LEU A 289 4.92 16.72 29.71
CA LEU A 289 3.76 17.61 29.69
C LEU A 289 2.55 16.95 30.36
N SER A 290 1.76 17.70 31.10
CA SER A 290 0.49 17.20 31.64
C SER A 290 -0.46 16.75 30.53
N VAL A 291 -1.48 15.97 30.85
CA VAL A 291 -2.50 15.55 29.87
C VAL A 291 -3.23 16.77 29.29
N ALA A 292 -3.45 17.80 30.10
CA ALA A 292 -4.08 19.05 29.65
C ALA A 292 -3.20 19.82 28.65
N GLU A 293 -1.90 19.94 28.91
CA GLU A 293 -0.94 20.56 28.02
C GLU A 293 -0.82 19.78 26.71
N ASN A 294 -0.76 18.44 26.78
CA ASN A 294 -0.77 17.61 25.57
C ASN A 294 -2.04 17.82 24.74
N ALA A 295 -3.22 17.87 25.39
CA ALA A 295 -4.48 18.17 24.70
C ALA A 295 -4.42 19.51 23.99
N ALA A 296 -3.92 20.58 24.64
CA ALA A 296 -3.77 21.91 24.07
C ALA A 296 -2.81 21.90 22.85
N GLN A 297 -1.68 21.20 22.92
CA GLN A 297 -0.72 21.08 21.83
C GLN A 297 -1.30 20.47 20.54
N VAL A 298 -2.37 19.66 20.67
CA VAL A 298 -3.03 19.04 19.53
C VAL A 298 -4.43 19.63 19.27
N GLY A 299 -4.72 20.84 19.79
CA GLY A 299 -5.92 21.62 19.46
C GLY A 299 -7.19 21.20 20.21
N TYR A 300 -7.07 20.58 21.39
CA TYR A 300 -8.20 20.29 22.27
C TYR A 300 -8.20 21.23 23.46
N LEU A 301 -9.21 22.09 23.54
CA LEU A 301 -9.42 22.99 24.68
C LEU A 301 -10.04 22.27 25.90
N ASN A 302 -10.73 21.16 25.67
CA ASN A 302 -11.40 20.37 26.70
C ASN A 302 -10.68 19.04 26.92
N GLN A 303 -10.05 18.88 28.08
CA GLN A 303 -9.28 17.68 28.44
C GLN A 303 -10.14 16.41 28.49
N SER A 304 -11.40 16.49 28.98
CA SER A 304 -12.29 15.31 29.05
C SER A 304 -12.67 14.82 27.65
N LYS A 305 -12.97 15.76 26.72
CA LYS A 305 -13.21 15.43 25.32
C LYS A 305 -11.97 14.81 24.66
N PHE A 306 -10.80 15.38 24.92
CA PHE A 306 -9.53 14.81 24.46
C PHE A 306 -9.34 13.39 24.95
N ALA A 307 -9.47 13.14 26.28
CA ALA A 307 -9.26 11.82 26.87
C ALA A 307 -10.22 10.77 26.29
N SER A 308 -11.48 11.14 26.05
CA SER A 308 -12.48 10.27 25.41
C SER A 308 -12.09 9.91 23.97
N VAL A 309 -11.67 10.89 23.16
CA VAL A 309 -11.24 10.65 21.77
C VAL A 309 -9.96 9.84 21.73
N PHE A 310 -9.00 10.12 22.62
CA PHE A 310 -7.74 9.41 22.74
C PHE A 310 -7.98 7.94 23.10
N LYS A 311 -8.81 7.66 24.12
CA LYS A 311 -9.17 6.28 24.51
C LYS A 311 -9.85 5.54 23.36
N LYS A 312 -10.72 6.21 22.59
CA LYS A 312 -11.34 5.59 21.41
C LYS A 312 -10.32 5.23 20.34
N HIS A 313 -9.24 6.01 20.21
CA HIS A 313 -8.21 5.82 19.18
C HIS A 313 -7.17 4.76 19.57
N PHE A 314 -6.68 4.79 20.83
CA PHE A 314 -5.63 3.90 21.31
C PHE A 314 -6.11 2.75 22.20
N GLY A 315 -7.40 2.66 22.50
CA GLY A 315 -7.97 1.65 23.40
C GLY A 315 -7.77 1.91 24.90
N VAL A 316 -6.82 2.76 25.27
CA VAL A 316 -6.44 3.09 26.64
C VAL A 316 -6.48 4.59 26.92
N SER A 317 -6.58 4.99 28.19
CA SER A 317 -6.56 6.41 28.56
C SER A 317 -5.17 7.03 28.33
N PRO A 318 -5.07 8.38 28.19
CA PRO A 318 -3.77 9.06 28.05
C PRO A 318 -2.78 8.76 29.16
N LEU A 319 -3.26 8.63 30.41
CA LEU A 319 -2.41 8.30 31.56
C LEU A 319 -1.92 6.85 31.52
N GLU A 320 -2.76 5.91 31.17
CA GLU A 320 -2.39 4.49 30.98
C GLU A 320 -1.39 4.36 29.83
N TYR A 321 -1.65 5.02 28.70
CA TYR A 321 -0.74 5.04 27.55
C TYR A 321 0.65 5.53 27.93
N ARG A 322 0.75 6.62 28.69
CA ARG A 322 2.03 7.12 29.21
C ARG A 322 2.74 6.11 30.08
N ARG A 323 2.04 5.46 31.01
CA ARG A 323 2.65 4.48 31.93
C ARG A 323 3.24 3.29 31.19
N THR A 324 2.53 2.76 30.21
CA THR A 324 3.00 1.61 29.42
C THR A 324 4.21 1.94 28.56
N ARG A 325 4.32 3.17 28.02
CA ARG A 325 5.43 3.57 27.15
C ARG A 325 6.67 4.07 27.89
N HIS A 326 6.53 4.52 29.16
CA HIS A 326 7.69 4.87 30.00
C HIS A 326 8.32 3.65 30.71
N LEU A 327 7.70 2.47 30.68
CA LEU A 327 8.28 1.22 31.18
C LEU A 327 9.21 0.56 30.15
N ASP A 328 9.15 0.98 28.90
CA ASP A 328 9.97 0.46 27.78
C ASP A 328 11.18 1.35 27.46
N SER A 329 11.46 2.39 28.25
CA SER A 329 12.59 3.32 28.15
C SER A 329 13.43 3.27 29.44
#